data_169706ffee5cd6579fb2c57470510138
#
_entry.id   169706ffee5cd6579fb2c57470510138
#
_cell.length_a   1.000
_cell.length_b   1.000
_cell.length_c   1.000
_cell.angle_alpha   90.00
_cell.angle_beta   90.00
_cell.angle_gamma   90.00
#
_symmetry.space_group_name_H-M   'P 1'
#
loop_
_entity.id
_entity.type
_entity.pdbx_description
1 polymer ?
#
loop_
_entity_poly.entity_id
_entity_poly.type
_entity_poly.pdbx_seq_one_letter_code
_entity_poly.pdbx_strand_id
1 'polypeptide(L)' 'ITRHQLALYCGGSGDHNPIHVDLDFAKKFGFKDVFAHGMLSMGFLGRLVTSYAPRDRIRKLGTRFTSITWVGDVITLSG' A
#
# COMPACT_ATOMS: atom_id res chain seq x y z
N ILE A 1 5.13 5.02 -6.24
CA ILE A 1 5.56 4.21 -5.07
C ILE A 1 7.08 4.12 -5.07
N THR A 2 7.69 4.49 -3.97
CA THR A 2 9.14 4.45 -3.79
C THR A 2 9.52 3.56 -2.61
N ARG A 3 10.77 3.07 -2.59
CA ARG A 3 11.28 2.29 -1.46
C ARG A 3 11.25 3.10 -0.15
N HIS A 4 11.56 4.38 -0.24
CA HIS A 4 11.50 5.29 0.92
C HIS A 4 10.08 5.39 1.49
N GLN A 5 9.09 5.50 0.62
CA GLN A 5 7.67 5.52 1.01
C GLN A 5 7.27 4.23 1.73
N LEU A 6 7.72 3.07 1.24
CA LEU A 6 7.42 1.79 1.88
C LEU A 6 8.09 1.69 3.25
N ALA A 7 9.31 2.18 3.39
CA ALA A 7 10.00 2.21 4.68
C ALA A 7 9.26 3.09 5.71
N LEU A 8 8.79 4.26 5.29
CA LEU A 8 7.98 5.14 6.13
C LEU A 8 6.67 4.46 6.53
N TYR A 9 6.03 3.77 5.61
CA TYR A 9 4.79 3.07 5.90
C TYR A 9 4.98 1.92 6.88
N CYS A 10 6.10 1.20 6.82
CA CYS A 10 6.44 0.18 7.83
C CYS A 10 6.42 0.78 9.24
N GLY A 11 7.05 1.95 9.42
CA GLY A 11 7.08 2.63 10.70
C GLY A 11 5.72 3.13 11.15
N GLY A 12 4.94 3.70 10.22
CA GLY A 12 3.63 4.28 10.54
C GLY A 12 2.55 3.23 10.80
N SER A 13 2.56 2.13 10.07
CA SER A 13 1.54 1.08 10.18
C SER A 13 1.87 -0.01 11.18
N GLY A 14 3.14 -0.19 11.53
CA GLY A 14 3.60 -1.33 12.31
C GLY A 14 3.75 -2.62 11.51
N ASP A 15 3.49 -2.60 10.21
CA ASP A 15 3.69 -3.77 9.34
C ASP A 15 5.13 -3.79 8.83
N HIS A 16 6.00 -4.49 9.54
CA HIS A 16 7.42 -4.59 9.25
C HIS A 16 7.80 -5.86 8.49
N ASN A 17 6.86 -6.47 7.76
CA ASN A 17 7.21 -7.64 6.96
C ASN A 17 8.33 -7.26 5.98
N PRO A 18 9.49 -7.92 6.03
CA PRO A 18 10.66 -7.52 5.24
C PRO A 18 10.45 -7.62 3.73
N ILE A 19 9.43 -8.31 3.27
CA ILE A 19 9.12 -8.42 1.84
C ILE A 19 8.82 -7.05 1.19
N HIS A 20 8.48 -6.05 1.99
CA HIS A 20 8.17 -4.71 1.52
C HIS A 20 9.39 -3.79 1.49
N VAL A 21 10.46 -4.11 2.19
CA VAL A 21 11.61 -3.20 2.38
C VAL A 21 12.97 -3.84 2.16
N ASP A 22 13.08 -5.15 2.22
CA ASP A 22 14.34 -5.88 2.08
C ASP A 22 14.38 -6.59 0.71
N LEU A 23 15.16 -6.04 -0.21
CA LEU A 23 15.26 -6.58 -1.57
C LEU A 23 15.79 -8.02 -1.58
N ASP A 24 16.78 -8.33 -0.75
CA ASP A 24 17.36 -9.68 -0.70
C ASP A 24 16.31 -10.68 -0.20
N PHE A 25 15.51 -10.29 0.79
CA PHE A 25 14.42 -11.12 1.29
C PHE A 25 13.37 -11.37 0.20
N ALA A 26 12.96 -10.32 -0.52
CA ALA A 26 11.98 -10.44 -1.60
C ALA A 26 12.48 -11.38 -2.71
N LYS A 27 13.73 -11.23 -3.13
CA LYS A 27 14.34 -12.10 -4.15
C LYS A 27 14.43 -13.55 -3.69
N LYS A 28 14.73 -13.80 -2.43
CA LYS A 28 14.78 -15.14 -1.85
C LYS A 28 13.44 -15.88 -2.00
N PHE A 29 12.32 -15.15 -1.93
CA PHE A 29 10.98 -15.72 -2.09
C PHE A 29 10.45 -15.64 -3.53
N GLY A 30 11.29 -15.31 -4.51
CA GLY A 30 10.95 -15.36 -5.93
C GLY A 30 10.39 -14.07 -6.50
N PHE A 31 10.41 -12.98 -5.76
CA PHE A 31 9.94 -11.69 -6.25
C PHE A 31 11.08 -10.91 -6.92
N LYS A 32 10.76 -10.12 -7.95
CA LYS A 32 11.75 -9.31 -8.67
C LYS A 32 12.23 -8.09 -7.88
N ASP A 33 11.42 -7.61 -6.94
CA ASP A 33 11.68 -6.42 -6.12
C ASP A 33 10.81 -6.47 -4.88
N VAL A 34 11.00 -5.52 -3.97
CA VAL A 34 10.03 -5.26 -2.91
C VAL A 34 8.77 -4.66 -3.51
N PHE A 35 7.67 -4.78 -2.80
CA PHE A 35 6.38 -4.29 -3.29
C PHE A 35 5.58 -3.63 -2.17
N ALA A 36 4.59 -2.85 -2.57
CA ALA A 36 3.77 -2.08 -1.63
C ALA A 36 2.92 -2.98 -0.75
N HIS A 37 2.73 -2.56 0.50
CA HIS A 37 1.71 -3.13 1.37
C HIS A 37 0.34 -2.94 0.71
N GLY A 38 -0.50 -3.97 0.73
CA GLY A 38 -1.88 -3.84 0.26
C GLY A 38 -2.64 -2.75 0.99
N MET A 39 -2.45 -2.67 2.31
CA MET A 39 -3.10 -1.65 3.13
C MET A 39 -2.63 -0.22 2.82
N LEU A 40 -1.44 -0.03 2.25
CA LEU A 40 -1.03 1.29 1.76
C LEU A 40 -1.92 1.73 0.60
N SER A 41 -2.16 0.85 -0.37
CA SER A 41 -3.08 1.12 -1.48
C SER A 41 -4.50 1.38 -1.00
N MET A 42 -4.97 0.61 -0.02
CA MET A 42 -6.27 0.86 0.61
C MET A 42 -6.31 2.20 1.34
N GLY A 43 -5.21 2.62 1.96
CA GLY A 43 -5.10 3.93 2.59
C GLY A 43 -5.28 5.08 1.60
N PHE A 44 -4.70 4.99 0.42
CA PHE A 44 -4.92 5.97 -0.65
C PHE A 44 -6.38 5.99 -1.10
N LEU A 45 -7.01 4.82 -1.25
CA LEU A 45 -8.43 4.73 -1.58
C LEU A 45 -9.30 5.35 -0.49
N GLY A 46 -9.01 5.08 0.77
CA GLY A 46 -9.69 5.69 1.91
C GLY A 46 -9.58 7.21 1.91
N ARG A 47 -8.41 7.74 1.55
CA ARG A 47 -8.18 9.17 1.42
C ARG A 47 -9.04 9.79 0.31
N LEU A 48 -9.21 9.09 -0.81
CA LEU A 48 -10.13 9.53 -1.87
C LEU A 48 -11.56 9.58 -1.34
N VAL A 49 -12.01 8.53 -0.67
CA VAL A 49 -13.38 8.46 -0.12
C VAL A 49 -13.63 9.59 0.88
N THR A 50 -12.68 9.87 1.78
CA THR A 50 -12.82 10.95 2.77
C THR A 50 -12.80 12.34 2.15
N SER A 51 -12.33 12.49 0.91
CA SER A 51 -12.44 13.75 0.18
C SER A 51 -13.86 14.04 -0.30
N TYR A 52 -14.71 13.02 -0.40
CA TYR A 52 -16.12 13.14 -0.81
C TYR A 52 -17.08 13.19 0.37
N ALA A 53 -16.76 12.54 1.48
CA ALA A 53 -17.64 12.45 2.63
C ALA A 53 -16.84 12.47 3.94
N PRO A 54 -17.37 13.09 5.01
CA PRO A 54 -16.75 13.03 6.34
C PRO A 54 -16.63 11.59 6.83
N ARG A 55 -15.58 11.30 7.60
CA ARG A 55 -15.33 9.96 8.14
C ARG A 55 -16.47 9.41 8.97
N ASP A 56 -17.17 10.26 9.72
CA ASP A 56 -18.31 9.86 10.55
C ASP A 56 -19.52 9.41 9.73
N ARG A 57 -19.54 9.70 8.43
CA ARG A 57 -20.56 9.25 7.49
C ARG A 57 -20.20 7.98 6.76
N ILE A 58 -18.96 7.50 6.90
CA ILE A 58 -18.51 6.27 6.28
C ILE A 58 -18.77 5.13 7.26
N ARG A 59 -19.63 4.19 6.88
CA ARG A 59 -19.97 3.03 7.72
C ARG A 59 -19.17 1.80 7.38
N LYS A 60 -18.74 1.66 6.13
CA LYS A 60 -17.99 0.51 5.67
C LYS A 60 -17.15 0.88 4.46
N LEU A 61 -15.89 0.46 4.47
CA LEU A 61 -15.00 0.54 3.32
C LEU A 61 -14.36 -0.83 3.15
N GLY A 62 -14.55 -1.42 1.97
CA GLY A 62 -13.98 -2.71 1.63
C GLY A 62 -13.21 -2.65 0.34
N THR A 63 -12.25 -3.56 0.18
CA THR A 63 -11.45 -3.66 -1.03
C THR A 63 -11.04 -5.11 -1.29
N ARG A 64 -10.53 -5.36 -2.49
CA ARG A 64 -9.95 -6.62 -2.89
C ARG A 64 -8.62 -6.35 -3.55
N PHE A 65 -7.58 -7.03 -3.09
CA PHE A 65 -6.25 -6.93 -3.69
C PHE A 65 -6.12 -7.98 -4.80
N THR A 66 -6.03 -7.52 -6.05
CA THR A 66 -6.02 -8.41 -7.22
C THR A 66 -4.66 -8.51 -7.89
N SER A 67 -3.75 -7.58 -7.58
CA SER A 67 -2.39 -7.60 -8.11
C SER A 67 -1.44 -6.86 -7.19
N ILE A 68 -0.14 -7.15 -7.36
CA ILE A 68 0.93 -6.50 -6.59
C ILE A 68 1.20 -5.11 -7.16
N THR A 69 1.38 -4.13 -6.27
CA THR A 69 1.85 -2.78 -6.62
C THR A 69 3.35 -2.71 -6.39
N TRP A 70 4.10 -2.51 -7.45
CA TRP A 70 5.57 -2.51 -7.43
C TRP A 70 6.13 -1.12 -7.15
N VAL A 71 7.40 -1.10 -6.69
CA VAL A 71 8.18 0.13 -6.66
C VAL A 71 8.25 0.71 -8.08
N GLY A 72 8.02 2.00 -8.21
CA GLY A 72 7.94 2.69 -9.49
C GLY A 72 6.54 2.80 -10.08
N ASP A 73 5.58 2.03 -9.59
CA ASP A 73 4.19 2.12 -10.05
C ASP A 73 3.56 3.45 -9.65
N VAL A 74 2.72 3.96 -10.52
CA VAL A 74 1.89 5.14 -10.27
C VAL A 74 0.47 4.66 -9.97
N ILE A 75 -0.07 5.08 -8.83
CA ILE A 75 -1.43 4.74 -8.44
C ILE A 75 -2.35 5.89 -8.84
N THR A 76 -3.36 5.55 -9.63
CA THR A 76 -4.42 6.48 -10.01
C THR A 76 -5.72 6.05 -9.34
N LEU A 77 -6.35 6.98 -8.64
CA LEU A 77 -7.61 6.75 -7.94
C LEU A 77 -8.73 7.50 -8.65
N SER A 78 -9.85 6.84 -8.83
CA SER A 78 -11.03 7.43 -9.46
C SER A 78 -12.30 6.94 -8.78
N GLY A 79 -13.30 7.78 -8.82
CA GLY A 79 -14.60 7.44 -8.24
C GLY A 79 -15.74 8.15 -8.91
#